data_f4ffb96da5dbc2e3590fe1c940c00029
#
_entry.id   f4ffb96da5dbc2e3590fe1c940c00029
#
_cell.length_a   1.000
_cell.length_b   1.000
_cell.length_c   1.000
_cell.angle_alpha   90.00
_cell.angle_beta   90.00
_cell.angle_gamma   90.00
#
_symmetry.space_group_name_H-M   'P 1'
#
loop_
_entity.id
_entity.type
_entity.pdbx_description
1 polymer ?
#
loop_
_entity_poly.entity_id
_entity_poly.type
_entity_poly.pdbx_seq_one_letter_code
_entity_poly.pdbx_strand_id
1 'polypeptide(L)'
;MKRRQLLLTLFGVPVVGSLIYGAIAKSKNQYEPVLAKSPASNPPENNPTFTDPTEEPLVRFAAIADNGFGSLDQMAVAKSMWETYQQKPYPFVLMAGDNIYSYGEISLAKAYFEEPYAPLLKENVKFYAVLGNHDIIKSNNGLDQINYPLFNMSDRYYSFTKGAVNAGTVEFFAIDTNSNAPWEAQLGWLDQQLAKSTAPWKIVYGHHPLYSSGRHGSNPELTAKLAPIFAKHKVPLYLCGHDHGYERSIPLDGTIYIVNGGGGAPLYKFGRSPHTAFVSSQFSFMTFDLDFRLKRRKERQEVNVTNCQKSNDQ
;
A
#
# COMPACT_ATOMS: atom_id res chain seq x y z
N MET A 1 25.08 3.37 6.32
CA MET A 1 23.61 3.59 6.31
C MET A 1 22.91 2.32 6.76
N LYS A 2 22.32 2.32 7.95
CA LYS A 2 21.62 1.13 8.51
C LYS A 2 20.30 0.93 7.75
N ARG A 3 20.15 -0.20 7.05
CA ARG A 3 18.95 -0.54 6.29
C ARG A 3 17.81 -0.88 7.26
N ARG A 4 16.71 -0.14 7.21
CA ARG A 4 15.46 -0.52 7.86
C ARG A 4 14.86 -1.68 7.06
N GLN A 5 14.49 -2.77 7.73
CA GLN A 5 13.79 -3.87 7.05
C GLN A 5 12.30 -3.62 7.13
N LEU A 6 11.68 -3.53 5.96
CA LEU A 6 10.24 -3.50 5.77
C LEU A 6 9.84 -4.88 5.22
N LEU A 7 9.02 -5.61 5.96
CA LEU A 7 8.40 -6.83 5.46
C LEU A 7 7.14 -6.44 4.68
N LEU A 8 7.19 -6.67 3.38
CA LEU A 8 6.09 -6.44 2.45
C LEU A 8 5.55 -7.79 2.00
N THR A 9 4.26 -7.99 2.18
CA THR A 9 3.56 -9.14 1.60
C THR A 9 2.57 -8.63 0.56
N LEU A 10 2.77 -9.04 -0.69
CA LEU A 10 1.85 -8.77 -1.79
C LEU A 10 0.95 -9.99 -1.96
N PHE A 11 -0.35 -9.77 -1.85
CA PHE A 11 -1.35 -10.78 -2.18
C PHE A 11 -1.91 -10.47 -3.56
N GLY A 12 -1.54 -11.29 -4.54
CA GLY A 12 -2.19 -11.33 -5.84
C GLY A 12 -3.46 -12.16 -5.75
N VAL A 13 -4.57 -11.65 -6.25
CA VAL A 13 -5.81 -12.41 -6.38
C VAL A 13 -5.75 -13.18 -7.70
N PRO A 14 -5.72 -14.53 -7.69
CA PRO A 14 -5.88 -15.28 -8.93
C PRO A 14 -7.33 -15.10 -9.40
N VAL A 15 -7.53 -14.31 -10.45
CA VAL A 15 -8.84 -14.21 -11.10
C VAL A 15 -9.08 -15.52 -11.83
N VAL A 16 -9.85 -16.41 -11.24
CA VAL A 16 -10.43 -17.56 -11.94
C VAL A 16 -11.47 -17.01 -12.89
N GLY A 17 -11.21 -17.18 -14.17
CA GLY A 17 -11.91 -16.55 -15.29
C GLY A 17 -13.43 -16.57 -15.17
N SER A 18 -14.03 -15.48 -15.60
CA SER A 18 -15.47 -15.25 -15.78
C SER A 18 -16.11 -16.35 -16.58
N LEU A 19 -17.04 -17.09 -15.98
CA LEU A 19 -18.02 -17.89 -16.69
C LEU A 19 -19.04 -16.94 -17.33
N ILE A 20 -18.81 -16.60 -18.59
CA ILE A 20 -19.83 -15.97 -19.43
C ILE A 20 -20.80 -17.07 -19.86
N TYR A 21 -22.03 -17.02 -19.36
CA TYR A 21 -23.16 -17.72 -19.98
C TYR A 21 -23.59 -16.95 -21.22
N GLY A 22 -23.15 -17.42 -22.35
CA GLY A 22 -23.62 -17.02 -23.69
C GLY A 22 -23.71 -18.25 -24.57
N ALA A 23 -24.91 -18.57 -25.03
CA ALA A 23 -25.23 -19.77 -25.79
C ALA A 23 -24.64 -19.78 -27.19
N ILE A 24 -24.07 -20.93 -27.57
CA ILE A 24 -24.06 -21.63 -28.85
C ILE A 24 -23.39 -20.96 -30.06
N ALA A 25 -22.21 -21.46 -30.41
CA ALA A 25 -21.92 -21.94 -31.76
C ALA A 25 -20.77 -22.97 -31.73
N LYS A 26 -21.04 -24.18 -32.18
CA LYS A 26 -20.09 -25.28 -32.32
C LYS A 26 -19.02 -24.91 -33.33
N SER A 27 -17.74 -24.87 -32.90
CA SER A 27 -16.60 -25.07 -33.77
C SER A 27 -15.64 -26.05 -33.08
N LYS A 28 -15.44 -27.20 -33.68
CA LYS A 28 -14.46 -28.22 -33.30
C LYS A 28 -13.07 -27.70 -33.62
N ASN A 29 -12.26 -27.41 -32.61
CA ASN A 29 -10.81 -27.52 -32.72
C ASN A 29 -10.27 -28.01 -31.37
N GLN A 30 -9.70 -29.21 -31.40
CA GLN A 30 -9.01 -29.84 -30.31
C GLN A 30 -7.69 -29.10 -30.05
N TYR A 31 -7.57 -28.50 -28.90
CA TYR A 31 -6.28 -28.21 -28.28
C TYR A 31 -6.30 -28.86 -26.89
N GLU A 32 -5.53 -29.94 -26.74
CA GLU A 32 -5.19 -30.50 -25.45
C GLU A 32 -4.22 -29.55 -24.73
N PRO A 33 -4.43 -29.24 -23.46
CA PRO A 33 -3.44 -28.49 -22.68
C PRO A 33 -2.27 -29.44 -22.35
N VAL A 34 -1.10 -29.15 -22.86
CA VAL A 34 0.13 -29.76 -22.41
C VAL A 34 0.43 -29.25 -20.99
N LEU A 35 0.16 -30.07 -20.03
CA LEU A 35 0.63 -29.88 -18.65
C LEU A 35 2.16 -30.05 -18.64
N ALA A 36 2.87 -28.94 -18.67
CA ALA A 36 4.30 -28.93 -18.37
C ALA A 36 4.50 -29.37 -16.91
N LYS A 37 5.00 -30.58 -16.71
CA LYS A 37 5.50 -31.03 -15.41
C LYS A 37 6.71 -30.18 -15.04
N SER A 38 6.57 -29.29 -14.08
CA SER A 38 7.71 -28.68 -13.40
C SER A 38 8.54 -29.76 -12.72
N PRO A 39 9.87 -29.74 -12.83
CA PRO A 39 10.71 -30.66 -12.08
C PRO A 39 10.54 -30.34 -10.59
N ALA A 40 10.31 -31.38 -9.79
CA ALA A 40 10.30 -31.30 -8.34
C ALA A 40 11.68 -30.81 -7.86
N SER A 41 11.78 -29.56 -7.49
CA SER A 41 12.89 -29.07 -6.70
C SER A 41 12.61 -29.42 -5.23
N ASN A 42 13.49 -30.20 -4.64
CA ASN A 42 13.48 -30.42 -3.19
C ASN A 42 13.45 -29.05 -2.48
N PRO A 43 12.64 -28.88 -1.43
CA PRO A 43 12.69 -27.66 -0.65
C PRO A 43 14.08 -27.56 -0.04
N PRO A 44 14.71 -26.35 -0.01
CA PRO A 44 15.96 -26.16 0.71
C PRO A 44 15.71 -26.45 2.19
N GLU A 45 16.41 -27.44 2.72
CA GLU A 45 16.52 -27.69 4.14
C GLU A 45 17.12 -26.46 4.83
N ASN A 46 16.51 -26.07 5.94
CA ASN A 46 16.99 -25.08 6.91
C ASN A 46 16.94 -23.60 6.52
N ASN A 47 15.72 -23.10 6.30
CA ASN A 47 15.41 -21.74 6.74
C ASN A 47 14.99 -21.84 8.22
N PRO A 48 15.64 -21.13 9.15
CA PRO A 48 15.16 -21.08 10.52
C PRO A 48 13.78 -20.43 10.50
N THR A 49 12.75 -21.23 10.67
CA THR A 49 11.39 -20.78 10.98
C THR A 49 11.45 -20.11 12.33
N PHE A 50 11.69 -18.78 12.33
CA PHE A 50 11.45 -17.94 13.50
C PHE A 50 9.93 -17.83 13.71
N THR A 51 9.36 -18.85 14.23
CA THR A 51 8.06 -18.82 14.88
C THR A 51 8.29 -18.78 16.38
N ASP A 52 8.53 -17.58 16.91
CA ASP A 52 8.15 -17.29 18.28
C ASP A 52 6.68 -16.87 18.22
N PRO A 53 5.72 -17.74 18.62
CA PRO A 53 4.31 -17.46 18.50
C PRO A 53 3.79 -16.39 19.48
N THR A 54 4.67 -15.81 20.31
CA THR A 54 4.25 -14.92 21.40
C THR A 54 4.46 -13.45 21.10
N GLU A 55 5.03 -13.07 19.94
CA GLU A 55 5.35 -11.68 19.64
C GLU A 55 4.72 -11.18 18.33
N GLU A 56 3.49 -10.69 18.39
CA GLU A 56 2.81 -10.00 17.30
C GLU A 56 3.61 -8.78 16.81
N PRO A 57 3.57 -8.45 15.48
CA PRO A 57 4.15 -7.22 14.99
C PRO A 57 3.52 -6.02 15.66
N LEU A 58 4.32 -5.01 16.00
CA LEU A 58 3.87 -3.85 16.79
C LEU A 58 2.86 -2.98 16.02
N VAL A 59 2.98 -2.89 14.69
CA VAL A 59 1.99 -2.21 13.83
C VAL A 59 1.78 -3.03 12.57
N ARG A 60 0.53 -3.48 12.37
CA ARG A 60 0.07 -4.16 11.16
C ARG A 60 -1.03 -3.36 10.51
N PHE A 61 -1.02 -3.26 9.17
CA PHE A 61 -2.07 -2.60 8.40
C PHE A 61 -2.13 -3.14 6.96
N ALA A 62 -3.25 -2.87 6.28
CA ALA A 62 -3.36 -3.09 4.84
C ALA A 62 -3.31 -1.77 4.06
N ALA A 63 -3.04 -1.84 2.77
CA ALA A 63 -3.13 -0.70 1.86
C ALA A 63 -3.73 -1.13 0.52
N ILE A 64 -4.53 -0.23 -0.06
CA ILE A 64 -5.23 -0.41 -1.33
C ILE A 64 -5.43 0.96 -2.00
N ALA A 65 -5.59 1.00 -3.31
CA ALA A 65 -5.99 2.18 -4.06
C ALA A 65 -6.80 1.76 -5.29
N ASP A 66 -7.48 2.72 -5.92
CA ASP A 66 -8.26 2.51 -7.15
C ASP A 66 -9.32 1.41 -6.97
N ASN A 67 -9.94 1.40 -5.79
CA ASN A 67 -10.78 0.32 -5.29
C ASN A 67 -12.29 0.61 -5.31
N GLY A 68 -12.70 1.79 -5.71
CA GLY A 68 -14.11 2.24 -5.69
C GLY A 68 -14.84 2.08 -7.01
N PHE A 69 -14.61 0.99 -7.75
CA PHE A 69 -15.16 0.82 -9.11
C PHE A 69 -16.52 0.11 -9.16
N GLY A 70 -16.93 -0.56 -8.10
CA GLY A 70 -18.18 -1.34 -8.05
C GLY A 70 -18.15 -2.60 -8.92
N SER A 71 -16.95 -3.10 -9.28
CA SER A 71 -16.77 -4.25 -10.16
C SER A 71 -16.71 -5.59 -9.41
N LEU A 72 -16.85 -6.70 -10.14
CA LEU A 72 -16.59 -8.03 -9.60
C LEU A 72 -15.14 -8.20 -9.18
N ASP A 73 -14.21 -7.52 -9.84
CA ASP A 73 -12.79 -7.54 -9.50
C ASP A 73 -12.54 -6.85 -8.16
N GLN A 74 -13.18 -5.71 -7.89
CA GLN A 74 -13.18 -5.09 -6.56
C GLN A 74 -13.72 -6.04 -5.49
N MET A 75 -14.85 -6.72 -5.75
CA MET A 75 -15.41 -7.69 -4.82
C MET A 75 -14.45 -8.85 -4.54
N ALA A 76 -13.72 -9.32 -5.56
CA ALA A 76 -12.70 -10.37 -5.41
C ALA A 76 -11.52 -9.91 -4.54
N VAL A 77 -11.05 -8.67 -4.74
CA VAL A 77 -10.00 -8.06 -3.91
C VAL A 77 -10.48 -7.90 -2.47
N ALA A 78 -11.68 -7.36 -2.27
CA ALA A 78 -12.26 -7.18 -0.93
C ALA A 78 -12.43 -8.52 -0.19
N LYS A 79 -12.87 -9.58 -0.90
CA LYS A 79 -12.93 -10.94 -0.35
C LYS A 79 -11.55 -11.43 0.08
N SER A 80 -10.52 -11.26 -0.74
CA SER A 80 -9.15 -11.65 -0.39
C SER A 80 -8.58 -10.84 0.79
N MET A 81 -8.97 -9.57 0.92
CA MET A 81 -8.64 -8.75 2.09
C MET A 81 -9.27 -9.33 3.35
N TRP A 82 -10.54 -9.75 3.28
CA TRP A 82 -11.23 -10.39 4.38
C TRP A 82 -10.59 -11.74 4.78
N GLU A 83 -10.31 -12.61 3.80
CA GLU A 83 -9.64 -13.89 4.03
C GLU A 83 -8.25 -13.72 4.67
N THR A 84 -7.51 -12.70 4.25
CA THR A 84 -6.22 -12.34 4.86
C THR A 84 -6.39 -11.81 6.28
N TYR A 85 -7.42 -10.98 6.53
CA TYR A 85 -7.77 -10.51 7.86
C TYR A 85 -8.06 -11.68 8.82
N GLN A 86 -8.84 -12.67 8.39
CA GLN A 86 -9.18 -13.84 9.21
C GLN A 86 -7.94 -14.65 9.60
N GLN A 87 -6.94 -14.74 8.74
CA GLN A 87 -5.69 -15.43 9.03
C GLN A 87 -4.80 -14.64 9.99
N LYS A 88 -4.69 -13.34 9.76
CA LYS A 88 -3.87 -12.43 10.55
C LYS A 88 -4.49 -11.02 10.54
N PRO A 89 -5.24 -10.65 11.57
CA PRO A 89 -5.98 -9.40 11.63
C PRO A 89 -5.10 -8.15 11.51
N TYR A 90 -5.67 -7.11 10.91
CA TYR A 90 -5.09 -5.77 10.84
C TYR A 90 -6.15 -4.71 11.20
N PRO A 91 -5.83 -3.74 12.08
CA PRO A 91 -6.83 -2.81 12.61
C PRO A 91 -7.23 -1.70 11.65
N PHE A 92 -6.47 -1.49 10.56
CA PHE A 92 -6.80 -0.43 9.61
C PHE A 92 -6.23 -0.67 8.21
N VAL A 93 -6.79 0.09 7.27
CA VAL A 93 -6.43 0.12 5.85
C VAL A 93 -6.10 1.56 5.45
N LEU A 94 -5.04 1.76 4.68
CA LEU A 94 -4.78 2.99 3.94
C LEU A 94 -5.45 2.88 2.58
N MET A 95 -6.32 3.85 2.23
CA MET A 95 -6.91 3.97 0.90
C MET A 95 -6.23 5.12 0.16
N ALA A 96 -5.44 4.78 -0.86
CA ALA A 96 -4.61 5.76 -1.56
C ALA A 96 -5.33 6.38 -2.79
N GLY A 97 -6.60 6.73 -2.61
CA GLY A 97 -7.40 7.50 -3.57
C GLY A 97 -8.12 6.68 -4.62
N ASP A 98 -8.94 7.38 -5.39
CA ASP A 98 -9.97 6.84 -6.28
C ASP A 98 -10.90 5.88 -5.53
N ASN A 99 -11.46 6.46 -4.46
CA ASN A 99 -12.31 5.77 -3.49
C ASN A 99 -13.68 5.47 -4.07
N ILE A 100 -14.17 6.30 -5.04
CA ILE A 100 -15.46 6.16 -5.71
C ILE A 100 -15.34 6.59 -7.18
N TYR A 101 -15.41 5.66 -8.11
CA TYR A 101 -15.50 5.94 -9.55
C TYR A 101 -16.96 6.24 -9.99
N SER A 102 -17.18 6.88 -11.15
CA SER A 102 -16.17 7.51 -12.02
C SER A 102 -15.95 8.99 -11.65
N TYR A 103 -16.80 9.54 -10.76
CA TYR A 103 -16.82 10.98 -10.50
C TYR A 103 -16.83 11.32 -9.01
N GLY A 104 -16.67 10.36 -8.12
CA GLY A 104 -16.56 10.58 -6.69
C GLY A 104 -17.88 10.81 -5.94
N GLU A 105 -19.06 10.51 -6.57
CA GLU A 105 -20.38 10.77 -5.97
C GLU A 105 -20.57 9.99 -4.67
N ILE A 106 -20.71 10.68 -3.55
CA ILE A 106 -20.84 10.06 -2.21
C ILE A 106 -22.08 9.17 -2.08
N SER A 107 -23.10 9.39 -2.91
CA SER A 107 -24.28 8.53 -2.97
C SER A 107 -23.98 7.08 -3.38
N LEU A 108 -22.85 6.84 -3.99
CA LEU A 108 -22.35 5.51 -4.38
C LEU A 108 -21.52 4.83 -3.28
N ALA A 109 -21.18 5.54 -2.20
CA ALA A 109 -20.32 5.01 -1.13
C ALA A 109 -20.85 3.69 -0.55
N LYS A 110 -22.17 3.56 -0.41
CA LYS A 110 -22.77 2.31 0.06
C LYS A 110 -22.43 1.14 -0.86
N ALA A 111 -22.66 1.25 -2.15
CA ALA A 111 -22.46 0.17 -3.12
C ALA A 111 -20.98 -0.08 -3.45
N TYR A 112 -20.15 0.97 -3.47
CA TYR A 112 -18.77 0.91 -3.95
C TYR A 112 -17.73 0.81 -2.83
N PHE A 113 -18.17 1.04 -1.58
CA PHE A 113 -17.28 0.93 -0.43
C PHE A 113 -17.89 0.10 0.71
N GLU A 114 -19.07 0.48 1.25
CA GLU A 114 -19.59 -0.22 2.44
C GLU A 114 -19.89 -1.70 2.17
N GLU A 115 -20.57 -2.01 1.06
CA GLU A 115 -20.96 -3.39 0.72
C GLU A 115 -19.74 -4.28 0.43
N PRO A 116 -18.75 -3.89 -0.42
CA PRO A 116 -17.56 -4.69 -0.65
C PRO A 116 -16.75 -4.98 0.62
N TYR A 117 -16.60 -3.98 1.49
CA TYR A 117 -15.78 -4.08 2.70
C TYR A 117 -16.59 -4.34 3.97
N ALA A 118 -17.87 -4.70 3.87
CA ALA A 118 -18.77 -4.93 5.00
C ALA A 118 -18.21 -5.90 6.06
N PRO A 119 -17.54 -7.02 5.71
CA PRO A 119 -16.94 -7.90 6.71
C PRO A 119 -15.86 -7.21 7.55
N LEU A 120 -14.99 -6.41 6.93
CA LEU A 120 -13.93 -5.66 7.62
C LEU A 120 -14.52 -4.52 8.47
N LEU A 121 -15.53 -3.81 7.96
CA LEU A 121 -16.21 -2.74 8.69
C LEU A 121 -16.91 -3.26 9.95
N LYS A 122 -17.50 -4.46 9.91
CA LYS A 122 -18.12 -5.12 11.07
C LYS A 122 -17.10 -5.42 12.18
N GLU A 123 -15.86 -5.71 11.82
CA GLU A 123 -14.75 -5.90 12.75
C GLU A 123 -14.10 -4.58 13.20
N ASN A 124 -14.72 -3.44 12.89
CA ASN A 124 -14.23 -2.09 13.20
C ASN A 124 -12.88 -1.75 12.57
N VAL A 125 -12.48 -2.41 11.46
CA VAL A 125 -11.31 -2.02 10.68
C VAL A 125 -11.52 -0.61 10.14
N LYS A 126 -10.60 0.31 10.45
CA LYS A 126 -10.69 1.71 10.02
C LYS A 126 -10.05 1.89 8.66
N PHE A 127 -10.71 2.65 7.79
CA PHE A 127 -10.15 3.05 6.50
C PHE A 127 -9.73 4.52 6.56
N TYR A 128 -8.47 4.80 6.26
CA TYR A 128 -7.91 6.15 6.23
C TYR A 128 -7.64 6.52 4.78
N ALA A 129 -8.52 7.34 4.20
CA ALA A 129 -8.50 7.65 2.78
C ALA A 129 -7.70 8.92 2.47
N VAL A 130 -7.29 9.04 1.22
CA VAL A 130 -6.92 10.30 0.55
C VAL A 130 -7.76 10.47 -0.71
N LEU A 131 -7.80 11.67 -1.27
CA LEU A 131 -8.52 11.94 -2.50
C LEU A 131 -7.70 11.53 -3.72
N GLY A 132 -8.31 10.79 -4.65
CA GLY A 132 -7.83 10.61 -6.01
C GLY A 132 -8.44 11.62 -6.97
N ASN A 133 -8.04 11.56 -8.24
CA ASN A 133 -8.55 12.50 -9.26
C ASN A 133 -10.03 12.27 -9.62
N HIS A 134 -10.52 11.05 -9.49
CA HIS A 134 -11.94 10.76 -9.65
C HIS A 134 -12.77 11.27 -8.47
N ASP A 135 -12.21 11.33 -7.28
CA ASP A 135 -12.91 11.68 -6.06
C ASP A 135 -13.29 13.16 -5.93
N ILE A 136 -12.71 14.03 -6.76
CA ILE A 136 -12.96 15.49 -6.68
C ILE A 136 -13.98 16.02 -7.69
N ILE A 137 -14.44 15.18 -8.64
CA ILE A 137 -15.21 15.64 -9.81
C ILE A 137 -16.63 16.04 -9.46
N LYS A 138 -17.39 15.15 -8.77
CA LYS A 138 -18.79 15.37 -8.38
C LYS A 138 -19.04 15.11 -6.89
N SER A 139 -18.10 15.49 -6.05
CA SER A 139 -18.15 15.33 -4.60
C SER A 139 -17.85 16.64 -3.88
N ASN A 140 -18.38 17.76 -4.43
CA ASN A 140 -18.07 19.08 -3.91
C ASN A 140 -16.56 19.29 -3.73
N ASN A 141 -15.80 19.03 -4.82
CA ASN A 141 -14.34 19.10 -4.80
C ASN A 141 -13.68 18.22 -3.71
N GLY A 142 -14.25 17.05 -3.44
CA GLY A 142 -13.77 16.09 -2.44
C GLY A 142 -14.33 16.30 -1.03
N LEU A 143 -14.99 17.41 -0.75
CA LEU A 143 -15.52 17.72 0.59
C LEU A 143 -16.54 16.69 1.07
N ASP A 144 -17.37 16.15 0.17
CA ASP A 144 -18.37 15.14 0.53
C ASP A 144 -17.70 13.85 1.01
N GLN A 145 -16.55 13.48 0.42
CA GLN A 145 -15.77 12.33 0.84
C GLN A 145 -14.96 12.61 2.13
N ILE A 146 -14.42 13.81 2.29
CA ILE A 146 -13.74 14.22 3.53
C ILE A 146 -14.71 14.14 4.71
N ASN A 147 -15.95 14.57 4.51
CA ASN A 147 -16.99 14.53 5.53
C ASN A 147 -17.65 13.15 5.72
N TYR A 148 -17.27 12.15 4.90
CA TYR A 148 -17.83 10.81 5.02
C TYR A 148 -17.14 10.05 6.17
N PRO A 149 -17.88 9.68 7.24
CA PRO A 149 -17.26 9.22 8.49
C PRO A 149 -16.40 7.98 8.37
N LEU A 150 -16.72 7.06 7.43
CA LEU A 150 -15.99 5.81 7.29
C LEU A 150 -14.65 5.96 6.54
N PHE A 151 -14.40 7.09 5.89
CA PHE A 151 -13.10 7.37 5.25
C PHE A 151 -12.07 7.94 6.23
N ASN A 152 -12.48 8.31 7.44
CA ASN A 152 -11.63 8.82 8.51
C ASN A 152 -10.63 9.91 8.04
N MET A 153 -11.06 10.76 7.13
CA MET A 153 -10.32 11.94 6.69
C MET A 153 -10.63 13.08 7.64
N SER A 154 -9.61 13.70 8.25
CA SER A 154 -9.83 14.90 9.06
C SER A 154 -9.72 16.19 8.24
N ASP A 155 -9.09 16.13 7.08
CA ASP A 155 -8.95 17.21 6.10
C ASP A 155 -8.46 16.60 4.78
N ARG A 156 -8.20 17.44 3.76
CA ARG A 156 -7.55 17.03 2.48
C ARG A 156 -6.17 16.45 2.67
N TYR A 157 -5.45 16.92 3.69
CA TYR A 157 -4.17 16.38 4.12
C TYR A 157 -4.11 16.37 5.66
N TYR A 158 -3.63 15.28 6.20
CA TYR A 158 -3.63 15.06 7.65
C TYR A 158 -2.56 14.03 8.05
N SER A 159 -2.29 13.93 9.35
CA SER A 159 -1.44 12.87 9.88
C SER A 159 -2.09 12.18 11.08
N PHE A 160 -1.67 10.94 11.31
CA PHE A 160 -2.06 10.17 12.48
C PHE A 160 -0.97 9.18 12.85
N THR A 161 -0.95 8.78 14.13
CA THR A 161 0.05 7.86 14.67
C THR A 161 -0.60 6.54 15.08
N LYS A 162 0.09 5.43 14.82
CA LYS A 162 -0.26 4.08 15.31
C LYS A 162 0.91 3.45 16.02
N GLY A 163 0.61 2.47 16.88
CA GLY A 163 1.59 1.82 17.75
C GLY A 163 1.59 2.39 19.15
N ALA A 164 2.51 1.90 19.98
CA ALA A 164 2.64 2.33 21.38
C ALA A 164 3.99 3.03 21.59
N VAL A 165 4.00 4.09 22.40
CA VAL A 165 5.19 4.92 22.67
C VAL A 165 6.38 4.07 23.12
N ASN A 166 6.16 3.08 23.97
CA ASN A 166 7.23 2.21 24.48
C ASN A 166 7.61 1.04 23.59
N ALA A 167 6.78 0.74 22.58
CA ALA A 167 6.96 -0.41 21.68
C ALA A 167 7.40 0.01 20.28
N GLY A 168 7.16 1.24 19.90
CA GLY A 168 7.45 1.83 18.60
C GLY A 168 6.20 2.38 17.93
N THR A 169 6.37 3.49 17.25
CA THR A 169 5.28 4.21 16.57
C THR A 169 5.55 4.35 15.08
N VAL A 170 4.47 4.40 14.31
CA VAL A 170 4.46 4.80 12.91
C VAL A 170 3.62 6.03 12.78
N GLU A 171 4.13 7.05 12.13
CA GLU A 171 3.34 8.22 11.76
C GLU A 171 3.06 8.19 10.27
N PHE A 172 1.79 8.34 9.94
CA PHE A 172 1.25 8.36 8.59
C PHE A 172 0.89 9.78 8.21
N PHE A 173 1.29 10.17 7.00
CA PHE A 173 1.05 11.49 6.43
C PHE A 173 0.24 11.30 5.15
N ALA A 174 -1.05 11.62 5.22
CA ALA A 174 -1.98 11.63 4.12
C ALA A 174 -1.85 12.96 3.37
N ILE A 175 -1.68 12.93 2.06
CA ILE A 175 -1.55 14.13 1.24
C ILE A 175 -2.50 14.10 0.04
N ASP A 176 -3.03 15.24 -0.34
CA ASP A 176 -3.78 15.43 -1.57
C ASP A 176 -2.80 15.74 -2.71
N THR A 177 -2.75 14.85 -3.70
CA THR A 177 -1.87 15.00 -4.86
C THR A 177 -2.57 15.51 -6.12
N ASN A 178 -3.83 15.95 -6.00
CA ASN A 178 -4.55 16.54 -7.11
C ASN A 178 -3.96 17.90 -7.51
N SER A 179 -4.16 18.30 -8.75
CA SER A 179 -3.64 19.58 -9.27
C SER A 179 -4.22 20.80 -8.54
N ASN A 180 -5.44 20.69 -8.03
CA ASN A 180 -6.16 21.71 -7.28
C ASN A 180 -5.97 21.62 -5.75
N ALA A 181 -5.04 20.79 -5.27
CA ALA A 181 -4.67 20.74 -3.86
C ALA A 181 -4.08 22.10 -3.40
N PRO A 182 -4.21 22.47 -2.12
CA PRO A 182 -3.61 23.70 -1.59
C PRO A 182 -2.10 23.52 -1.39
N TRP A 183 -1.36 23.39 -2.51
CA TRP A 183 0.03 22.92 -2.54
C TRP A 183 0.97 23.70 -1.64
N GLU A 184 0.92 25.04 -1.64
CA GLU A 184 1.81 25.84 -0.82
C GLU A 184 1.63 25.55 0.68
N ALA A 185 0.37 25.56 1.14
CA ALA A 185 0.04 25.28 2.53
C ALA A 185 0.39 23.84 2.92
N GLN A 186 0.06 22.87 2.03
CA GLN A 186 0.32 21.45 2.26
C GLN A 186 1.81 21.12 2.32
N LEU A 187 2.64 21.68 1.44
CA LEU A 187 4.09 21.43 1.45
C LEU A 187 4.73 22.00 2.72
N GLY A 188 4.33 23.22 3.13
CA GLY A 188 4.76 23.81 4.39
C GLY A 188 4.37 22.98 5.60
N TRP A 189 3.14 22.50 5.64
CA TRP A 189 2.63 21.61 6.67
C TRP A 189 3.41 20.28 6.72
N LEU A 190 3.61 19.63 5.54
CA LEU A 190 4.28 18.35 5.45
C LEU A 190 5.73 18.43 5.93
N ASP A 191 6.47 19.45 5.50
CA ASP A 191 7.85 19.70 5.93
C ASP A 191 7.94 19.88 7.44
N GLN A 192 7.04 20.68 8.03
CA GLN A 192 6.99 20.93 9.47
C GLN A 192 6.59 19.67 10.26
N GLN A 193 5.59 18.92 9.83
CA GLN A 193 5.14 17.73 10.55
C GLN A 193 6.21 16.62 10.49
N LEU A 194 6.82 16.39 9.32
CA LEU A 194 7.92 15.45 9.20
C LEU A 194 9.14 15.83 10.05
N ALA A 195 9.42 17.13 10.20
CA ALA A 195 10.49 17.62 11.07
C ALA A 195 10.20 17.38 12.56
N LYS A 196 8.94 17.59 12.98
CA LYS A 196 8.49 17.37 14.37
C LYS A 196 8.37 15.90 14.74
N SER A 197 8.15 15.04 13.75
CA SER A 197 7.92 13.61 13.97
C SER A 197 9.14 12.93 14.59
N THR A 198 8.94 12.30 15.73
CA THR A 198 9.91 11.43 16.39
C THR A 198 9.67 9.94 16.09
N ALA A 199 8.64 9.63 15.29
CA ALA A 199 8.31 8.26 14.94
C ALA A 199 9.47 7.58 14.17
N PRO A 200 9.86 6.35 14.55
CA PRO A 200 10.86 5.57 13.83
C PRO A 200 10.49 5.31 12.37
N TRP A 201 9.20 5.19 12.09
CA TRP A 201 8.65 5.04 10.75
C TRP A 201 7.75 6.22 10.39
N LYS A 202 8.04 6.84 9.26
CA LYS A 202 7.25 7.91 8.65
C LYS A 202 6.81 7.42 7.28
N ILE A 203 5.51 7.22 7.10
CA ILE A 203 4.94 6.72 5.85
C ILE A 203 4.08 7.83 5.27
N VAL A 204 4.41 8.27 4.05
CA VAL A 204 3.58 9.23 3.31
C VAL A 204 2.75 8.46 2.30
N TYR A 205 1.50 8.85 2.11
CA TYR A 205 0.64 8.29 1.07
C TYR A 205 -0.24 9.36 0.43
N GLY A 206 -0.46 9.21 -0.86
CA GLY A 206 -1.29 10.05 -1.70
C GLY A 206 -1.76 9.25 -2.89
N HIS A 207 -2.44 9.86 -3.87
CA HIS A 207 -2.98 9.11 -4.98
C HIS A 207 -2.00 8.98 -6.16
N HIS A 208 -1.44 10.09 -6.62
CA HIS A 208 -0.63 10.09 -7.84
C HIS A 208 0.81 9.63 -7.58
N PRO A 209 1.40 8.82 -8.49
CA PRO A 209 2.78 8.36 -8.37
C PRO A 209 3.78 9.50 -8.71
N LEU A 210 4.92 9.52 -7.98
CA LEU A 210 6.08 10.28 -8.38
C LEU A 210 6.84 9.55 -9.49
N TYR A 211 6.95 8.23 -9.35
CA TYR A 211 7.62 7.34 -10.29
C TYR A 211 6.70 6.18 -10.62
N SER A 212 6.45 5.96 -11.91
CA SER A 212 5.68 4.84 -12.42
C SER A 212 6.12 4.47 -13.84
N SER A 213 6.04 3.19 -14.17
CA SER A 213 6.15 2.66 -15.53
C SER A 213 4.80 2.24 -16.10
N GLY A 214 3.71 2.59 -15.42
CA GLY A 214 2.33 2.33 -15.83
C GLY A 214 1.86 3.27 -16.95
N ARG A 215 0.55 3.27 -17.17
CA ARG A 215 -0.09 4.03 -18.26
C ARG A 215 0.10 5.56 -18.15
N HIS A 216 -0.01 6.08 -16.92
CA HIS A 216 0.11 7.53 -16.67
C HIS A 216 1.57 7.97 -16.51
N GLY A 217 2.44 7.02 -16.13
CA GLY A 217 3.87 7.25 -16.01
C GLY A 217 4.26 8.06 -14.77
N SER A 218 5.54 8.43 -14.72
CA SER A 218 6.09 9.29 -13.66
C SER A 218 5.57 10.72 -13.76
N ASN A 219 5.40 11.39 -12.62
CA ASN A 219 4.97 12.78 -12.54
C ASN A 219 6.15 13.68 -12.11
N PRO A 220 6.83 14.37 -13.06
CA PRO A 220 7.98 15.21 -12.76
C PRO A 220 7.66 16.39 -11.83
N GLU A 221 6.46 16.94 -11.93
CA GLU A 221 6.03 18.08 -11.09
C GLU A 221 5.88 17.64 -9.62
N LEU A 222 5.21 16.51 -9.38
CA LEU A 222 5.12 15.94 -8.03
C LEU A 222 6.49 15.52 -7.50
N THR A 223 7.33 14.96 -8.37
CA THR A 223 8.70 14.58 -7.99
C THR A 223 9.49 15.80 -7.53
N ALA A 224 9.42 16.90 -8.27
CA ALA A 224 10.11 18.13 -7.90
C ALA A 224 9.61 18.73 -6.58
N LYS A 225 8.32 18.59 -6.26
CA LYS A 225 7.72 19.10 -5.02
C LYS A 225 8.01 18.22 -3.80
N LEU A 226 7.91 16.90 -3.94
CA LEU A 226 7.84 15.97 -2.81
C LEU A 226 9.14 15.21 -2.55
N ALA A 227 9.88 14.78 -3.59
CA ALA A 227 11.07 13.98 -3.40
C ALA A 227 12.16 14.69 -2.55
N PRO A 228 12.42 16.00 -2.68
CA PRO A 228 13.36 16.71 -1.82
C PRO A 228 12.93 16.69 -0.33
N ILE A 229 11.63 16.82 -0.04
CA ILE A 229 11.09 16.76 1.32
C ILE A 229 11.27 15.35 1.90
N PHE A 230 10.97 14.31 1.10
CA PHE A 230 11.13 12.93 1.53
C PHE A 230 12.60 12.60 1.83
N ALA A 231 13.53 13.02 0.97
CA ALA A 231 14.97 12.86 1.19
C ALA A 231 15.45 13.58 2.45
N LYS A 232 15.07 14.86 2.64
CA LYS A 232 15.40 15.69 3.80
C LYS A 232 15.00 15.02 5.11
N HIS A 233 13.77 14.49 5.17
CA HIS A 233 13.21 13.91 6.39
C HIS A 233 13.37 12.39 6.47
N LYS A 234 14.09 11.77 5.51
CA LYS A 234 14.36 10.33 5.45
C LYS A 234 13.07 9.51 5.50
N VAL A 235 12.07 9.90 4.72
CA VAL A 235 10.83 9.15 4.55
C VAL A 235 11.16 7.82 3.87
N PRO A 236 10.94 6.67 4.52
CA PRO A 236 11.34 5.39 3.94
C PRO A 236 10.38 4.86 2.89
N LEU A 237 9.12 5.32 2.89
CA LEU A 237 8.06 4.76 2.07
C LEU A 237 7.06 5.83 1.64
N TYR A 238 6.76 5.85 0.34
CA TYR A 238 5.62 6.54 -0.26
C TYR A 238 4.70 5.53 -0.93
N LEU A 239 3.39 5.56 -0.60
CA LEU A 239 2.36 4.69 -1.17
C LEU A 239 1.42 5.52 -2.04
N CYS A 240 1.04 4.97 -3.19
CA CYS A 240 0.07 5.62 -4.10
C CYS A 240 -0.70 4.59 -4.94
N GLY A 241 -1.60 5.08 -5.80
CA GLY A 241 -2.37 4.34 -6.77
C GLY A 241 -2.24 4.94 -8.17
N HIS A 242 -3.39 5.28 -8.78
CA HIS A 242 -3.55 5.95 -10.07
C HIS A 242 -3.19 5.10 -11.30
N ASP A 243 -2.05 4.44 -11.30
CA ASP A 243 -1.76 3.40 -12.28
C ASP A 243 -2.26 2.04 -11.77
N HIS A 244 -3.25 1.47 -12.47
CA HIS A 244 -3.98 0.28 -12.03
C HIS A 244 -3.15 -0.99 -12.17
N GLY A 245 -2.50 -1.38 -11.09
CA GLY A 245 -1.61 -2.53 -10.96
C GLY A 245 -0.62 -2.31 -9.81
N TYR A 246 0.50 -2.98 -9.85
CA TYR A 246 1.52 -2.89 -8.82
C TYR A 246 2.91 -2.58 -9.40
N GLU A 247 3.56 -1.58 -8.86
CA GLU A 247 4.99 -1.33 -9.09
C GLU A 247 5.69 -0.92 -7.80
N ARG A 248 6.89 -1.45 -7.58
CA ARG A 248 7.79 -1.04 -6.50
C ARG A 248 9.11 -0.59 -7.06
N SER A 249 9.56 0.57 -6.64
CA SER A 249 10.86 1.11 -7.03
C SER A 249 12.01 0.45 -6.25
N ILE A 250 13.24 0.57 -6.78
CA ILE A 250 14.44 0.57 -5.96
C ILE A 250 14.39 1.78 -5.00
N PRO A 251 15.15 1.79 -3.89
CA PRO A 251 15.24 3.00 -3.07
C PRO A 251 15.86 4.17 -3.85
N LEU A 252 15.14 5.29 -3.92
CA LEU A 252 15.59 6.56 -4.50
C LEU A 252 15.77 7.56 -3.35
N ASP A 253 16.97 8.05 -3.14
CA ASP A 253 17.34 8.91 -1.99
C ASP A 253 16.84 8.38 -0.63
N GLY A 254 16.77 7.06 -0.50
CA GLY A 254 16.34 6.35 0.72
C GLY A 254 14.83 6.10 0.82
N THR A 255 14.02 6.59 -0.11
CA THR A 255 12.57 6.34 -0.19
C THR A 255 12.28 5.21 -1.18
N ILE A 256 11.43 4.27 -0.78
CA ILE A 256 10.80 3.28 -1.67
C ILE A 256 9.44 3.85 -2.09
N TYR A 257 9.18 3.87 -3.38
CA TYR A 257 7.91 4.29 -3.97
C TYR A 257 7.12 3.06 -4.39
N ILE A 258 5.85 2.99 -3.99
CA ILE A 258 4.98 1.86 -4.34
C ILE A 258 3.69 2.39 -4.94
N VAL A 259 3.43 1.98 -6.18
CA VAL A 259 2.12 2.06 -6.81
C VAL A 259 1.36 0.78 -6.47
N ASN A 260 0.15 0.89 -5.94
CA ASN A 260 -0.72 -0.23 -5.57
C ASN A 260 -2.16 0.02 -6.01
N GLY A 261 -2.33 0.36 -7.29
CA GLY A 261 -3.63 0.67 -7.90
C GLY A 261 -4.43 -0.54 -8.38
N GLY A 262 -4.12 -1.74 -7.87
CA GLY A 262 -4.79 -2.99 -8.25
C GLY A 262 -6.10 -3.26 -7.52
N GLY A 263 -6.77 -2.26 -6.94
CA GLY A 263 -7.89 -2.42 -6.02
C GLY A 263 -9.22 -2.84 -6.63
N GLY A 264 -9.36 -2.80 -7.97
CA GLY A 264 -10.61 -3.25 -8.63
C GLY A 264 -10.99 -2.48 -9.88
N ALA A 265 -10.36 -1.34 -10.17
CA ALA A 265 -10.51 -0.65 -11.44
C ALA A 265 -9.76 -1.41 -12.56
N PRO A 266 -10.15 -1.27 -13.84
CA PRO A 266 -9.55 -2.03 -14.95
C PRO A 266 -8.04 -1.88 -15.03
N LEU A 267 -7.32 -3.00 -15.06
CA LEU A 267 -5.86 -3.03 -15.00
C LEU A 267 -5.19 -2.36 -16.20
N TYR A 268 -4.03 -1.75 -15.95
CA TYR A 268 -3.15 -1.22 -16.98
C TYR A 268 -1.95 -2.14 -17.22
N LYS A 269 -1.35 -1.99 -18.40
CA LYS A 269 -0.05 -2.60 -18.69
C LYS A 269 1.05 -1.70 -18.12
N PHE A 270 2.00 -2.33 -17.46
CA PHE A 270 3.20 -1.67 -16.98
C PHE A 270 4.39 -2.02 -17.88
N GLY A 271 5.27 -1.06 -18.06
CA GLY A 271 6.60 -1.27 -18.60
C GLY A 271 7.63 -1.55 -17.50
N ARG A 272 8.86 -1.10 -17.72
CA ARG A 272 9.92 -1.03 -16.73
C ARG A 272 10.72 0.25 -16.94
N SER A 273 11.01 0.95 -15.88
CA SER A 273 11.91 2.09 -15.85
C SER A 273 13.23 1.72 -15.17
N PRO A 274 14.28 2.54 -15.22
CA PRO A 274 15.49 2.34 -14.42
C PRO A 274 15.23 2.25 -12.91
N HIS A 275 14.10 2.75 -12.46
CA HIS A 275 13.70 2.77 -11.05
C HIS A 275 12.89 1.54 -10.63
N THR A 276 12.39 0.75 -11.56
CA THR A 276 11.51 -0.40 -11.29
C THR A 276 12.30 -1.56 -10.67
N ALA A 277 11.99 -1.92 -9.43
CA ALA A 277 12.49 -3.14 -8.80
C ALA A 277 11.58 -4.34 -9.08
N PHE A 278 10.25 -4.14 -9.04
CA PHE A 278 9.26 -5.17 -9.31
C PHE A 278 7.98 -4.54 -9.87
N VAL A 279 7.32 -5.25 -10.79
CA VAL A 279 6.06 -4.81 -11.40
C VAL A 279 5.16 -5.99 -11.68
N SER A 280 3.83 -5.79 -11.53
CA SER A 280 2.80 -6.78 -11.84
C SER A 280 1.49 -6.09 -12.25
N SER A 281 0.94 -6.47 -13.40
CA SER A 281 -0.39 -6.00 -13.86
C SER A 281 -1.46 -6.96 -13.36
N GLN A 282 -1.72 -6.94 -12.04
CA GLN A 282 -2.68 -7.81 -11.37
C GLN A 282 -3.51 -7.04 -10.36
N PHE A 283 -4.73 -7.51 -10.10
CA PHE A 283 -5.52 -7.05 -8.97
C PHE A 283 -4.82 -7.44 -7.66
N SER A 284 -4.72 -6.51 -6.75
CA SER A 284 -3.92 -6.69 -5.54
C SER A 284 -4.27 -5.69 -4.45
N PHE A 285 -3.89 -6.04 -3.25
CA PHE A 285 -3.73 -5.17 -2.09
C PHE A 285 -2.44 -5.56 -1.36
N MET A 286 -2.04 -4.79 -0.38
CA MET A 286 -0.84 -5.06 0.40
C MET A 286 -1.15 -5.18 1.88
N THR A 287 -0.35 -5.96 2.60
CA THR A 287 -0.25 -5.90 4.06
C THR A 287 1.17 -5.56 4.50
N PHE A 288 1.25 -4.83 5.60
CA PHE A 288 2.51 -4.37 6.18
C PHE A 288 2.60 -4.85 7.62
N ASP A 289 3.74 -5.41 7.96
CA ASP A 289 4.13 -5.77 9.31
C ASP A 289 5.39 -4.97 9.68
N LEU A 290 5.25 -4.02 10.61
CA LEU A 290 6.35 -3.20 11.07
C LEU A 290 6.83 -3.70 12.43
N ASP A 291 7.95 -4.45 12.42
CA ASP A 291 8.57 -4.98 13.62
C ASP A 291 9.76 -4.08 14.04
N PHE A 292 9.59 -3.41 15.17
CA PHE A 292 10.61 -2.53 15.72
C PHE A 292 11.70 -3.28 16.49
N ARG A 293 11.49 -4.57 16.84
CA ARG A 293 12.43 -5.39 17.60
C ARG A 293 13.63 -5.84 16.78
N LEU A 294 13.44 -6.03 15.46
CA LEU A 294 14.52 -6.38 14.55
C LEU A 294 15.65 -5.36 14.58
N LYS A 295 15.33 -4.09 14.80
CA LYS A 295 16.33 -3.04 15.00
C LYS A 295 17.11 -3.21 16.30
N ARG A 296 16.44 -3.50 17.42
CA ARG A 296 17.05 -3.69 18.74
C ARG A 296 17.91 -4.95 18.80
N ARG A 297 17.52 -6.03 18.11
CA ARG A 297 18.34 -7.26 18.04
C ARG A 297 19.66 -7.03 17.32
N LYS A 298 19.68 -6.29 16.21
CA LYS A 298 20.90 -5.94 15.49
C LYS A 298 21.81 -5.05 16.33
N GLU A 299 21.28 -4.06 16.99
CA GLU A 299 22.03 -3.19 17.91
C GLU A 299 22.63 -3.96 19.09
N ARG A 300 21.92 -4.95 19.66
CA ARG A 300 22.46 -5.84 20.71
C ARG A 300 23.55 -6.77 20.20
N GLN A 301 23.42 -7.31 18.99
CA GLN A 301 24.46 -8.16 18.40
C GLN A 301 25.72 -7.37 18.08
N GLU A 302 25.61 -6.14 17.57
CA GLU A 302 26.77 -5.26 17.36
C GLU A 302 27.46 -4.88 18.68
N VAL A 303 26.72 -4.65 19.75
CA VAL A 303 27.27 -4.38 21.10
C VAL A 303 27.97 -5.62 21.68
N ASN A 304 27.41 -6.80 21.51
CA ASN A 304 28.03 -8.05 22.01
C ASN A 304 29.32 -8.41 21.26
N VAL A 305 29.40 -8.15 19.95
CA VAL A 305 30.60 -8.35 19.15
C VAL A 305 31.73 -7.39 19.59
N THR A 306 31.36 -6.13 19.87
CA THR A 306 32.33 -5.12 20.31
C THR A 306 32.88 -5.44 21.72
N ASN A 307 32.07 -5.99 22.60
CA ASN A 307 32.53 -6.39 23.96
C ASN A 307 33.34 -7.67 23.95
N CYS A 308 33.14 -8.60 23.02
CA CYS A 308 33.94 -9.83 22.91
C CYS A 308 35.35 -9.56 22.35
N GLN A 309 35.51 -8.55 21.50
CA GLN A 309 36.83 -8.14 20.99
C GLN A 309 37.70 -7.42 22.02
N LYS A 310 37.09 -6.80 23.05
CA LYS A 310 37.83 -6.11 24.11
C LYS A 310 38.30 -7.01 25.25
N SER A 311 37.81 -8.26 25.34
CA SER A 311 38.23 -9.22 26.41
C SER A 311 39.40 -10.13 26.02
N ASN A 312 39.87 -10.07 24.78
CA ASN A 312 40.99 -10.91 24.31
C ASN A 312 42.36 -10.16 24.22
N ASP A 313 42.39 -8.87 24.61
CA ASP A 313 43.61 -8.05 24.59
C ASP A 313 44.09 -7.66 26.02
N GLN A 314 43.87 -8.55 27.02
CA GLN A 314 44.52 -8.39 28.35
C GLN A 314 45.32 -9.63 28.73
#